data_8b53e1f95a808645d611eb2ed869f5a1
#
_entry.id   8b53e1f95a808645d611eb2ed869f5a1
#
_cell.length_a   1.000
_cell.length_b   1.000
_cell.length_c   1.000
_cell.angle_alpha   90.00
_cell.angle_beta   90.00
_cell.angle_gamma   90.00
#
_symmetry.space_group_name_H-M   'P 1'
#
loop_
_entity.id
_entity.type
_entity.pdbx_description
1 polymer ?
#
loop_
_entity_poly.entity_id
_entity_poly.type
_entity_poly.pdbx_seq_one_letter_code
_entity_poly.pdbx_strand_id
1 'polypeptide(L)'
;MKRLFLVFLLCTTLAACTGVPLRSLPRLMQLPGQLLDANPADFMVALQVDARFVPPPGAVPMLAIELTPRDPAAFQAVNKKLPLQLAVASAATLGLEAPPLGRRWLIYSLPAATQTELQRIQATVRQAKANPSYKSGGNLGVGVEQGSLAETAPALANTRWETWLQTQKADGFFEVWSGTPAQLQQLARKDK
;
A
#
# COMPACT_ATOMS: atom_id res chain seq x y z
N MET A 1 -21.46 26.35 -29.92
CA MET A 1 -22.03 25.19 -29.22
C MET A 1 -21.14 23.95 -29.23
N LYS A 2 -20.40 23.60 -30.29
CA LYS A 2 -19.50 22.42 -30.33
C LYS A 2 -18.32 22.47 -29.32
N ARG A 3 -17.80 23.65 -29.01
CA ARG A 3 -16.66 23.78 -28.06
C ARG A 3 -17.04 23.62 -26.59
N LEU A 4 -18.29 23.90 -26.22
CA LEU A 4 -18.80 23.72 -24.86
C LEU A 4 -19.00 22.22 -24.52
N PHE A 5 -19.38 21.43 -25.53
CA PHE A 5 -19.57 19.98 -25.37
C PHE A 5 -18.24 19.23 -25.15
N LEU A 6 -17.15 19.72 -25.77
CA LEU A 6 -15.82 19.10 -25.64
C LEU A 6 -15.23 19.32 -24.24
N VAL A 7 -15.48 20.48 -23.63
CA VAL A 7 -15.02 20.78 -22.26
C VAL A 7 -15.78 19.96 -21.23
N PHE A 8 -17.07 19.71 -21.45
CA PHE A 8 -17.87 18.89 -20.54
C PHE A 8 -17.49 17.39 -20.60
N LEU A 9 -17.10 16.90 -21.76
CA LEU A 9 -16.64 15.51 -21.94
C LEU A 9 -15.27 15.27 -21.30
N LEU A 10 -14.40 16.30 -21.25
CA LEU A 10 -13.06 16.19 -20.63
C LEU A 10 -13.13 16.16 -19.10
N CYS A 11 -14.15 16.77 -18.49
CA CYS A 11 -14.33 16.76 -17.04
C CYS A 11 -14.84 15.43 -16.49
N THR A 12 -15.47 14.60 -17.30
CA THR A 12 -16.02 13.30 -16.85
C THR A 12 -14.98 12.19 -16.76
N THR A 13 -13.79 12.35 -17.36
CA THR A 13 -12.72 11.34 -17.32
C THR A 13 -11.83 11.43 -16.07
N LEU A 14 -11.95 12.49 -15.27
CA LEU A 14 -11.17 12.66 -14.02
C LEU A 14 -11.76 11.91 -12.82
N ALA A 15 -12.91 11.28 -12.95
CA ALA A 15 -13.54 10.52 -11.88
C ALA A 15 -12.97 9.10 -11.67
N ALA A 16 -11.95 8.68 -12.43
CA ALA A 16 -11.44 7.30 -12.42
C ALA A 16 -10.30 7.03 -11.41
N CYS A 17 -9.80 8.04 -10.68
CA CYS A 17 -8.87 7.83 -9.56
C CYS A 17 -9.65 7.70 -8.24
N THR A 18 -10.56 6.73 -8.17
CA THR A 18 -11.34 6.47 -6.97
C THR A 18 -10.47 5.78 -5.93
N GLY A 19 -10.21 6.45 -4.82
CA GLY A 19 -9.66 5.84 -3.62
C GLY A 19 -8.36 6.45 -3.08
N VAL A 20 -7.57 7.19 -3.86
CA VAL A 20 -6.34 7.82 -3.37
C VAL A 20 -6.61 9.26 -2.92
N PRO A 21 -6.39 9.60 -1.63
CA PRO A 21 -6.58 10.96 -1.15
C PRO A 21 -5.55 11.91 -1.75
N LEU A 22 -5.99 13.03 -2.32
CA LEU A 22 -5.10 14.04 -2.93
C LEU A 22 -4.05 14.57 -1.94
N ARG A 23 -4.40 14.69 -0.66
CA ARG A 23 -3.50 15.12 0.42
C ARG A 23 -2.31 14.18 0.62
N SER A 24 -2.43 12.92 0.23
CA SER A 24 -1.41 11.90 0.41
C SER A 24 -0.47 11.78 -0.79
N LEU A 25 -0.77 12.40 -1.92
CA LEU A 25 0.05 12.30 -3.14
C LEU A 25 1.54 12.64 -2.92
N PRO A 26 1.92 13.71 -2.19
CA PRO A 26 3.34 14.00 -1.97
C PRO A 26 4.07 12.87 -1.22
N ARG A 27 3.42 12.27 -0.20
CA ARG A 27 3.98 11.14 0.55
C ARG A 27 4.03 9.87 -0.29
N LEU A 28 3.01 9.61 -1.11
CA LEU A 28 2.99 8.47 -2.02
C LEU A 28 4.09 8.54 -3.06
N MET A 29 4.41 9.73 -3.57
CA MET A 29 5.54 9.91 -4.50
C MET A 29 6.90 9.63 -3.85
N GLN A 30 7.04 9.85 -2.55
CA GLN A 30 8.26 9.57 -1.79
C GLN A 30 8.33 8.12 -1.28
N LEU A 31 7.20 7.43 -1.22
CA LEU A 31 7.07 6.09 -0.66
C LEU A 31 8.09 5.08 -1.21
N PRO A 32 8.36 5.02 -2.54
CA PRO A 32 9.34 4.09 -3.08
C PRO A 32 10.75 4.31 -2.51
N GLY A 33 11.20 5.57 -2.43
CA GLY A 33 12.50 5.91 -1.84
C GLY A 33 12.53 5.58 -0.34
N GLN A 34 11.51 5.99 0.39
CA GLN A 34 11.39 5.72 1.82
C GLN A 34 11.42 4.22 2.13
N LEU A 35 10.70 3.39 1.37
CA LEU A 35 10.69 1.94 1.59
C LEU A 35 12.08 1.30 1.43
N LEU A 36 12.88 1.80 0.50
CA LEU A 36 14.23 1.27 0.27
C LEU A 36 15.22 1.61 1.40
N ASP A 37 14.94 2.66 2.16
CA ASP A 37 15.82 3.16 3.23
C ASP A 37 15.24 2.94 4.64
N ALA A 38 13.93 2.63 4.74
CA ALA A 38 13.25 2.43 6.01
C ALA A 38 13.73 1.18 6.76
N ASN A 39 13.64 1.23 8.09
CA ASN A 39 13.75 0.01 8.90
C ASN A 39 12.47 -0.84 8.70
N PRO A 40 12.56 -2.09 8.21
CA PRO A 40 11.38 -2.92 8.01
C PRO A 40 10.54 -3.17 9.27
N ALA A 41 11.13 -3.07 10.45
CA ALA A 41 10.41 -3.21 11.73
C ALA A 41 9.43 -2.05 11.99
N ASP A 42 9.65 -0.88 11.38
CA ASP A 42 8.80 0.30 11.53
C ASP A 42 7.64 0.33 10.52
N PHE A 43 7.69 -0.57 9.52
CA PHE A 43 6.67 -0.64 8.49
C PHE A 43 5.38 -1.24 9.05
N MET A 44 4.30 -0.47 8.95
CA MET A 44 2.97 -0.89 9.41
C MET A 44 1.88 -0.47 8.42
N VAL A 45 0.84 -1.28 8.36
CA VAL A 45 -0.40 -0.98 7.63
C VAL A 45 -1.54 -0.96 8.64
N ALA A 46 -2.35 0.10 8.64
CA ALA A 46 -3.56 0.18 9.43
C ALA A 46 -4.78 0.19 8.50
N LEU A 47 -5.72 -0.70 8.74
CA LEU A 47 -7.00 -0.74 8.05
C LEU A 47 -8.09 -0.26 8.97
N GLN A 48 -8.80 0.81 8.59
CA GLN A 48 -10.03 1.20 9.26
C GLN A 48 -11.21 0.52 8.56
N VAL A 49 -11.88 -0.36 9.29
CA VAL A 49 -12.94 -1.22 8.74
C VAL A 49 -14.21 -1.13 9.59
N ASP A 50 -15.32 -1.69 9.10
CA ASP A 50 -16.52 -1.89 9.90
C ASP A 50 -16.20 -2.74 11.15
N ALA A 51 -16.72 -2.36 12.32
CA ALA A 51 -16.43 -3.03 13.59
C ALA A 51 -16.87 -4.51 13.61
N ARG A 52 -17.84 -4.89 12.77
CA ARG A 52 -18.32 -6.28 12.61
C ARG A 52 -17.35 -7.15 11.82
N PHE A 53 -16.44 -6.55 11.07
CA PHE A 53 -15.48 -7.32 10.28
C PHE A 53 -14.43 -7.97 11.18
N VAL A 54 -14.36 -9.29 11.12
CA VAL A 54 -13.34 -10.09 11.79
C VAL A 54 -12.59 -10.87 10.71
N PRO A 55 -11.31 -10.56 10.47
CA PRO A 55 -10.54 -11.30 9.47
C PRO A 55 -10.42 -12.78 9.89
N PRO A 56 -10.72 -13.73 8.97
CA PRO A 56 -10.49 -15.14 9.23
C PRO A 56 -8.99 -15.41 9.47
N PRO A 57 -8.65 -16.47 10.21
CA PRO A 57 -7.28 -16.92 10.38
C PRO A 57 -6.58 -17.09 9.03
N GLY A 58 -5.39 -16.48 8.89
CA GLY A 58 -4.60 -16.54 7.64
C GLY A 58 -5.01 -15.54 6.55
N ALA A 59 -6.15 -14.89 6.65
CA ALA A 59 -6.50 -13.79 5.75
C ALA A 59 -5.77 -12.51 6.19
N VAL A 60 -4.73 -12.16 5.46
CA VAL A 60 -3.89 -10.99 5.74
C VAL A 60 -3.64 -10.19 4.47
N PRO A 61 -3.44 -8.87 4.57
CA PRO A 61 -3.00 -8.08 3.43
C PRO A 61 -1.57 -8.45 3.05
N MET A 62 -1.21 -8.17 1.80
CA MET A 62 0.13 -8.40 1.26
C MET A 62 0.79 -7.07 0.91
N LEU A 63 2.06 -6.91 1.25
CA LEU A 63 2.89 -5.84 0.70
C LEU A 63 3.41 -6.31 -0.67
N ALA A 64 2.93 -5.68 -1.74
CA ALA A 64 3.41 -5.93 -3.09
C ALA A 64 4.59 -5.00 -3.39
N ILE A 65 5.67 -5.56 -3.90
CA ILE A 65 6.88 -4.83 -4.31
C ILE A 65 7.24 -5.27 -5.72
N GLU A 66 7.22 -4.33 -6.65
CA GLU A 66 7.67 -4.50 -8.02
C GLU A 66 8.86 -3.59 -8.27
N LEU A 67 10.02 -4.16 -8.52
CA LEU A 67 11.24 -3.40 -8.76
C LEU A 67 11.87 -3.86 -10.07
N THR A 68 11.93 -2.96 -11.03
CA THR A 68 12.54 -3.22 -12.34
C THR A 68 13.71 -2.24 -12.54
N PRO A 69 14.97 -2.73 -12.64
CA PRO A 69 16.09 -1.85 -12.91
C PRO A 69 16.01 -1.31 -14.34
N ARG A 70 16.50 -0.09 -14.55
CA ARG A 70 16.63 0.49 -15.89
C ARG A 70 17.66 -0.28 -16.73
N ASP A 71 18.74 -0.73 -16.09
CA ASP A 71 19.75 -1.59 -16.67
C ASP A 71 19.57 -3.02 -16.14
N PRO A 72 19.15 -3.98 -16.98
CA PRO A 72 18.93 -5.37 -16.54
C PRO A 72 20.19 -6.06 -15.99
N ALA A 73 21.39 -5.56 -16.33
CA ALA A 73 22.64 -6.08 -15.79
C ALA A 73 22.91 -5.66 -14.34
N ALA A 74 22.22 -4.64 -13.82
CA ALA A 74 22.45 -4.13 -12.48
C ALA A 74 21.98 -5.10 -11.38
N PHE A 75 20.78 -5.66 -11.54
CA PHE A 75 20.19 -6.71 -10.70
C PHE A 75 18.96 -7.30 -11.39
N GLN A 76 18.52 -8.46 -10.92
CA GLN A 76 17.29 -9.08 -11.43
C GLN A 76 16.05 -8.31 -10.96
N ALA A 77 15.07 -8.17 -11.84
CA ALA A 77 13.78 -7.60 -11.47
C ALA A 77 13.15 -8.38 -10.30
N VAL A 78 12.58 -7.66 -9.36
CA VAL A 78 11.90 -8.22 -8.18
C VAL A 78 10.40 -8.02 -8.34
N ASN A 79 9.65 -9.10 -8.21
CA ASN A 79 8.19 -9.06 -8.06
C ASN A 79 7.84 -9.94 -6.87
N LYS A 80 7.50 -9.32 -5.75
CA LYS A 80 7.27 -10.02 -4.48
C LYS A 80 5.98 -9.54 -3.83
N LYS A 81 5.24 -10.52 -3.29
CA LYS A 81 4.10 -10.28 -2.40
C LYS A 81 4.46 -10.83 -1.02
N LEU A 82 4.64 -9.93 -0.09
CA LEU A 82 5.13 -10.20 1.25
C LEU A 82 3.95 -10.19 2.24
N PRO A 83 3.66 -11.29 2.94
CA PRO A 83 2.53 -11.35 3.86
C PRO A 83 2.77 -10.44 5.07
N LEU A 84 1.72 -9.77 5.50
CA LEU A 84 1.67 -9.05 6.76
C LEU A 84 1.08 -9.94 7.85
N GLN A 85 1.27 -9.58 9.11
CA GLN A 85 0.64 -10.22 10.26
C GLN A 85 -0.12 -9.19 11.09
N LEU A 86 -1.22 -9.60 11.70
CA LEU A 86 -1.94 -8.75 12.64
C LEU A 86 -1.01 -8.41 13.81
N ALA A 87 -0.79 -7.12 14.03
CA ALA A 87 0.02 -6.64 15.14
C ALA A 87 -0.82 -6.58 16.41
N VAL A 88 -0.20 -6.88 17.54
CA VAL A 88 -0.80 -6.55 18.85
C VAL A 88 -0.82 -5.02 18.96
N ALA A 89 -1.99 -4.44 19.18
CA ALA A 89 -2.16 -2.99 19.28
C ALA A 89 -1.22 -2.42 20.35
N SER A 90 -0.23 -1.62 19.92
CA SER A 90 0.56 -0.81 20.85
C SER A 90 -0.12 0.55 21.04
N ALA A 91 0.03 1.13 22.24
CA ALA A 91 -0.64 2.37 22.64
C ALA A 91 -0.20 3.64 21.87
N ALA A 92 0.80 3.55 20.98
CA ALA A 92 1.34 4.70 20.25
C ALA A 92 1.24 4.47 18.74
N THR A 93 0.10 4.87 18.18
CA THR A 93 -0.12 4.88 16.73
C THR A 93 -0.16 6.33 16.25
N LEU A 94 1.02 6.94 16.11
CA LEU A 94 1.14 8.31 15.63
C LEU A 94 0.41 8.48 14.28
N GLY A 95 -0.47 9.47 14.19
CA GLY A 95 -1.25 9.76 12.97
C GLY A 95 -2.55 8.97 12.83
N LEU A 96 -2.87 8.04 13.75
CA LEU A 96 -4.19 7.41 13.81
C LEU A 96 -5.01 8.02 14.93
N GLU A 97 -6.18 8.54 14.57
CA GLU A 97 -7.19 9.00 15.51
C GLU A 97 -8.06 7.82 15.99
N ALA A 98 -8.80 8.04 17.07
CA ALA A 98 -9.81 7.07 17.50
C ALA A 98 -10.79 6.80 16.35
N PRO A 99 -11.13 5.53 16.06
CA PRO A 99 -12.01 5.23 14.95
C PRO A 99 -13.43 5.77 15.23
N PRO A 100 -14.15 6.23 14.20
CA PRO A 100 -15.55 6.62 14.34
C PRO A 100 -16.42 5.48 14.89
N LEU A 101 -17.58 5.82 15.45
CA LEU A 101 -18.54 4.83 15.95
C LEU A 101 -18.87 3.80 14.85
N GLY A 102 -18.87 2.52 15.22
CA GLY A 102 -19.13 1.41 14.30
C GLY A 102 -17.92 1.03 13.41
N ARG A 103 -16.76 1.62 13.64
CA ARG A 103 -15.50 1.28 12.94
C ARG A 103 -14.42 0.87 13.92
N ARG A 104 -13.38 0.17 13.42
CA ARG A 104 -12.21 -0.21 14.19
C ARG A 104 -10.95 -0.22 13.36
N TRP A 105 -9.81 -0.13 14.02
CA TRP A 105 -8.50 -0.34 13.41
C TRP A 105 -8.08 -1.80 13.48
N LEU A 106 -7.57 -2.31 12.37
CA LEU A 106 -6.77 -3.52 12.29
C LEU A 106 -5.37 -3.09 11.88
N ILE A 107 -4.38 -3.33 12.74
CA ILE A 107 -3.00 -2.92 12.49
C ILE A 107 -2.18 -4.15 12.13
N TYR A 108 -1.43 -4.06 11.06
CA TYR A 108 -0.58 -5.13 10.54
C TYR A 108 0.88 -4.66 10.51
N SER A 109 1.80 -5.58 10.77
CA SER A 109 3.24 -5.38 10.69
C SER A 109 3.87 -6.44 9.79
N LEU A 110 5.14 -6.24 9.44
CA LEU A 110 5.92 -7.27 8.75
C LEU A 110 6.38 -8.33 9.75
N PRO A 111 6.07 -9.62 9.58
CA PRO A 111 6.68 -10.70 10.36
C PRO A 111 8.19 -10.76 10.10
N ALA A 112 8.96 -11.36 11.02
CA ALA A 112 10.42 -11.39 10.96
C ALA A 112 10.97 -11.92 9.61
N ALA A 113 10.36 -12.97 9.08
CA ALA A 113 10.75 -13.53 7.78
C ALA A 113 10.54 -12.52 6.63
N THR A 114 9.44 -11.78 6.66
CA THR A 114 9.13 -10.73 5.68
C THR A 114 10.06 -9.53 5.83
N GLN A 115 10.41 -9.14 7.07
CA GLN A 115 11.40 -8.09 7.31
C GLN A 115 12.76 -8.47 6.70
N THR A 116 13.21 -9.71 6.91
CA THR A 116 14.46 -10.23 6.33
C THR A 116 14.44 -10.18 4.79
N GLU A 117 13.33 -10.55 4.16
CA GLU A 117 13.21 -10.47 2.70
C GLU A 117 13.23 -9.04 2.20
N LEU A 118 12.54 -8.11 2.87
CA LEU A 118 12.61 -6.69 2.54
C LEU A 118 14.02 -6.13 2.69
N GLN A 119 14.74 -6.49 3.76
CA GLN A 119 16.15 -6.11 3.94
C GLN A 119 17.05 -6.62 2.81
N ARG A 120 16.79 -7.85 2.30
CA ARG A 120 17.51 -8.41 1.16
C ARG A 120 17.27 -7.56 -0.10
N ILE A 121 16.02 -7.20 -0.38
CA ILE A 121 15.68 -6.31 -1.51
C ILE A 121 16.40 -4.96 -1.38
N GLN A 122 16.34 -4.35 -0.20
CA GLN A 122 17.02 -3.09 0.09
C GLN A 122 18.55 -3.20 -0.10
N ALA A 123 19.16 -4.31 0.36
CA ALA A 123 20.59 -4.56 0.19
C ALA A 123 20.98 -4.69 -1.28
N THR A 124 20.18 -5.42 -2.08
CA THR A 124 20.39 -5.56 -3.52
C THR A 124 20.42 -4.20 -4.22
N VAL A 125 19.46 -3.34 -3.91
CA VAL A 125 19.41 -1.99 -4.50
C VAL A 125 20.59 -1.13 -4.05
N ARG A 126 20.95 -1.16 -2.77
CA ARG A 126 22.11 -0.41 -2.26
C ARG A 126 23.41 -0.86 -2.93
N GLN A 127 23.61 -2.18 -3.08
CA GLN A 127 24.77 -2.73 -3.76
C GLN A 127 24.84 -2.31 -5.23
N ALA A 128 23.71 -2.32 -5.93
CA ALA A 128 23.66 -1.83 -7.31
C ALA A 128 24.02 -0.33 -7.38
N LYS A 129 23.46 0.49 -6.51
CA LYS A 129 23.76 1.93 -6.44
C LYS A 129 25.23 2.24 -6.11
N ALA A 130 25.91 1.36 -5.37
CA ALA A 130 27.33 1.51 -5.04
C ALA A 130 28.27 1.18 -6.22
N ASN A 131 27.78 0.55 -7.29
CA ASN A 131 28.58 0.27 -8.47
C ASN A 131 28.74 1.54 -9.32
N PRO A 132 29.98 2.00 -9.60
CA PRO A 132 30.21 3.20 -10.41
C PRO A 132 29.65 3.13 -11.83
N SER A 133 29.50 1.91 -12.38
CA SER A 133 28.93 1.68 -13.71
C SER A 133 27.39 1.68 -13.69
N TYR A 134 26.75 1.78 -12.52
CA TYR A 134 25.31 1.76 -12.39
C TYR A 134 24.68 3.02 -12.98
N LYS A 135 23.97 2.86 -14.08
CA LYS A 135 23.10 3.93 -14.59
C LYS A 135 21.84 3.95 -13.73
N SER A 136 21.78 4.91 -12.82
CA SER A 136 20.66 5.07 -11.90
C SER A 136 19.32 5.14 -12.64
N GLY A 137 18.32 4.56 -12.04
CA GLY A 137 16.94 4.58 -12.53
C GLY A 137 16.33 3.18 -12.58
N GLY A 138 15.05 3.18 -12.74
CA GLY A 138 14.22 1.98 -12.74
C GLY A 138 12.82 2.34 -12.26
N ASN A 139 11.96 1.34 -12.19
CA ASN A 139 10.61 1.48 -11.69
C ASN A 139 10.51 0.74 -10.34
N LEU A 140 9.95 1.40 -9.33
CA LEU A 140 9.59 0.77 -8.07
C LEU A 140 8.11 1.02 -7.81
N GLY A 141 7.32 -0.03 -7.93
CA GLY A 141 5.93 -0.09 -7.49
C GLY A 141 5.86 -0.63 -6.06
N VAL A 142 5.09 0.04 -5.22
CA VAL A 142 4.78 -0.43 -3.85
C VAL A 142 3.29 -0.31 -3.64
N GLY A 143 2.67 -1.40 -3.20
CA GLY A 143 1.23 -1.43 -2.95
C GLY A 143 0.87 -2.32 -1.76
N VAL A 144 -0.32 -2.11 -1.22
CA VAL A 144 -0.92 -2.99 -0.22
C VAL A 144 -2.11 -3.70 -0.86
N GLU A 145 -1.93 -4.99 -1.15
CA GLU A 145 -3.00 -5.81 -1.72
C GLU A 145 -3.92 -6.32 -0.61
N GLN A 146 -5.21 -6.08 -0.76
CA GLN A 146 -6.23 -6.41 0.21
C GLN A 146 -7.39 -7.22 -0.41
N GLY A 147 -7.27 -7.61 -1.68
CA GLY A 147 -8.32 -8.30 -2.41
C GLY A 147 -8.78 -9.58 -1.72
N SER A 148 -7.85 -10.43 -1.30
CA SER A 148 -8.15 -11.66 -0.57
C SER A 148 -8.84 -11.39 0.78
N LEU A 149 -8.43 -10.34 1.50
CA LEU A 149 -9.08 -9.94 2.74
C LEU A 149 -10.51 -9.42 2.48
N ALA A 150 -10.71 -8.65 1.43
CA ALA A 150 -12.02 -8.13 1.02
C ALA A 150 -13.00 -9.25 0.61
N GLU A 151 -12.50 -10.33 0.01
CA GLU A 151 -13.30 -11.50 -0.36
C GLU A 151 -13.94 -12.20 0.85
N THR A 152 -13.35 -12.07 2.03
CA THR A 152 -13.87 -12.66 3.27
C THR A 152 -15.01 -11.87 3.89
N ALA A 153 -15.37 -10.71 3.32
CA ALA A 153 -16.36 -9.80 3.87
C ALA A 153 -17.55 -9.52 2.91
N PRO A 154 -18.22 -10.53 2.33
CA PRO A 154 -19.27 -10.31 1.34
C PRO A 154 -20.46 -9.50 1.90
N ALA A 155 -20.83 -9.72 3.16
CA ALA A 155 -21.90 -8.98 3.82
C ALA A 155 -21.53 -7.50 4.10
N LEU A 156 -20.26 -7.15 4.02
CA LEU A 156 -19.73 -5.80 4.26
C LEU A 156 -19.17 -5.16 2.96
N ALA A 157 -19.49 -5.73 1.80
CA ALA A 157 -18.92 -5.36 0.50
C ALA A 157 -19.05 -3.86 0.18
N ASN A 158 -20.07 -3.20 0.68
CA ASN A 158 -20.34 -1.77 0.46
C ASN A 158 -19.98 -0.88 1.66
N THR A 159 -19.36 -1.42 2.71
CA THR A 159 -18.88 -0.60 3.83
C THR A 159 -17.60 0.13 3.42
N ARG A 160 -17.34 1.27 4.04
CA ARG A 160 -16.13 2.05 3.77
C ARG A 160 -14.93 1.40 4.47
N TRP A 161 -13.86 1.16 3.72
CA TRP A 161 -12.54 0.79 4.21
C TRP A 161 -11.55 1.91 3.91
N GLU A 162 -10.58 2.10 4.81
CA GLU A 162 -9.47 3.02 4.62
C GLU A 162 -8.17 2.29 4.94
N THR A 163 -7.17 2.53 4.09
CA THR A 163 -5.84 1.97 4.26
C THR A 163 -4.88 3.09 4.58
N TRP A 164 -4.16 2.91 5.66
CA TRP A 164 -3.16 3.83 6.15
C TRP A 164 -1.82 3.12 6.22
N LEU A 165 -0.73 3.83 5.97
CA LEU A 165 0.61 3.30 5.88
C LEU A 165 1.55 4.10 6.77
N GLN A 166 2.45 3.40 7.45
CA GLN A 166 3.60 3.94 8.14
C GLN A 166 4.85 3.26 7.59
N THR A 167 5.81 4.04 7.08
CA THR A 167 7.11 3.54 6.63
C THR A 167 8.19 3.76 7.68
N GLN A 168 8.07 4.83 8.46
CA GLN A 168 8.95 5.18 9.57
C GLN A 168 8.11 5.59 10.78
N LYS A 169 8.49 5.16 11.94
CA LYS A 169 7.75 5.45 13.17
C LYS A 169 7.62 6.96 13.45
N ALA A 170 8.65 7.73 13.13
CA ALA A 170 8.67 9.18 13.34
C ALA A 170 7.65 9.93 12.48
N ASP A 171 7.36 9.44 11.27
CA ASP A 171 6.45 10.08 10.31
C ASP A 171 4.98 9.73 10.58
N GLY A 172 4.73 8.67 11.35
CA GLY A 172 3.40 8.17 11.67
C GLY A 172 2.64 7.64 10.46
N PHE A 173 1.37 7.38 10.65
CA PHE A 173 0.48 6.87 9.62
C PHE A 173 -0.04 7.98 8.71
N PHE A 174 -0.26 7.64 7.43
CA PHE A 174 -0.97 8.50 6.48
C PHE A 174 -1.88 7.65 5.60
N GLU A 175 -3.01 8.20 5.20
CA GLU A 175 -3.98 7.50 4.37
C GLU A 175 -3.43 7.33 2.95
N VAL A 176 -3.49 6.10 2.43
CA VAL A 176 -3.03 5.78 1.07
C VAL A 176 -4.19 5.40 0.15
N TRP A 177 -5.28 4.93 0.72
CA TRP A 177 -6.46 4.53 -0.05
C TRP A 177 -7.73 4.56 0.80
N SER A 178 -8.87 4.88 0.18
CA SER A 178 -10.20 4.68 0.73
C SER A 178 -11.20 4.22 -0.32
N GLY A 179 -12.09 3.33 0.06
CA GLY A 179 -13.08 2.76 -0.84
C GLY A 179 -13.90 1.66 -0.16
N THR A 180 -14.37 0.69 -0.94
CA THR A 180 -15.17 -0.43 -0.42
C THR A 180 -14.51 -1.77 -0.75
N PRO A 181 -14.80 -2.86 0.02
CA PRO A 181 -14.39 -4.21 -0.33
C PRO A 181 -14.76 -4.62 -1.77
N ALA A 182 -15.93 -4.23 -2.26
CA ALA A 182 -16.34 -4.50 -3.63
C ALA A 182 -15.40 -3.86 -4.66
N GLN A 183 -14.93 -2.63 -4.41
CA GLN A 183 -13.94 -1.97 -5.27
C GLN A 183 -12.59 -2.67 -5.24
N LEU A 184 -12.12 -3.11 -4.07
CA LEU A 184 -10.88 -3.89 -3.95
C LEU A 184 -10.93 -5.19 -4.74
N GLN A 185 -12.06 -5.90 -4.68
CA GLN A 185 -12.27 -7.12 -5.47
C GLN A 185 -12.25 -6.85 -6.98
N GLN A 186 -12.84 -5.73 -7.42
CA GLN A 186 -12.81 -5.34 -8.83
C GLN A 186 -11.38 -5.02 -9.30
N LEU A 187 -10.59 -4.33 -8.48
CA LEU A 187 -9.17 -4.06 -8.78
C LEU A 187 -8.38 -5.36 -8.88
N ALA A 188 -8.50 -6.25 -7.90
CA ALA A 188 -7.79 -7.53 -7.89
C ALA A 188 -8.13 -8.47 -9.07
N ARG A 189 -9.31 -8.30 -9.71
CA ARG A 189 -9.69 -9.05 -10.92
C ARG A 189 -9.09 -8.50 -12.21
N LYS A 190 -8.77 -7.21 -12.25
CA LYS A 190 -8.16 -6.57 -13.43
C LYS A 190 -6.66 -6.89 -13.55
N ASP A 191 -6.03 -7.26 -12.45
CA ASP A 191 -4.60 -7.55 -12.38
C ASP A 191 -4.27 -9.05 -12.62
N LYS A 192 -5.30 -9.86 -12.93
CA LYS A 192 -5.19 -11.27 -13.33
C LYS A 192 -5.34 -11.44 -14.84
#